data_55fab11a9bdbdbb1a89846d07142aa43
#
_entry.id   55fab11a9bdbdbb1a89846d07142aa43
#
_cell.length_a   1.000
_cell.length_b   1.000
_cell.length_c   1.000
_cell.angle_alpha   90.00
_cell.angle_beta   90.00
_cell.angle_gamma   90.00
#
_symmetry.space_group_name_H-M   'P 1'
#
loop_
_entity.id
_entity.type
_entity.pdbx_description
1 polymer ?
#
loop_
_entity_poly.entity_id
_entity_poly.type
_entity_poly.pdbx_seq_one_letter_code
_entity_poly.pdbx_strand_id
1 'polypeptide(L)'
;VTIAQRLRDVREGFERPFWVANISEVFERLSYYAAFAALTRYLNESLGFPTQQASSLSGLFGGLVWFLAAFGGAVADKMGFRRALSLAYFILSVSYFLIGSLAAPWLGPVRNAVPMVALVAFVLMLPALGIALVKPCVVGTTARASNEKVRSLGYSIYYTLVNIGSAGGPLVASWVHRNMSVANVYRVAAVSVFLMFFAVLILFKEPRKAGDAPAPSLAETGRNFLMVITNPKFMAFLLIFSGFWVVYWQEFITLPLYVVRFINPKADTEGILVWGPVTVICLTVLISLATAKIGSLKAVTLGTLISSLAWLVLIFKPTVTGAIVTLVVIALGEIVLSPRYYEYISRLAPPGQQGTYMGFAFLPIGIGSLIGGPFGGFLIHYFGEVKHQPAAMLWTIVGVGLLVAVLLWIYDKMLPAKAE
;
A
#
# COMPACT_ATOMS: atom_id res chain seq x y z
N VAL A 1 29.56 -1.01 20.19
CA VAL A 1 28.79 -2.28 20.23
C VAL A 1 29.39 -3.19 19.16
N THR A 2 29.98 -4.33 19.57
CA THR A 2 30.57 -5.31 18.65
C THR A 2 29.46 -6.02 17.85
N ILE A 3 29.80 -6.51 16.63
CA ILE A 3 28.89 -7.34 15.82
C ILE A 3 28.38 -8.56 16.62
N ALA A 4 29.27 -9.21 17.38
CA ALA A 4 28.90 -10.35 18.24
C ALA A 4 27.88 -9.97 19.34
N GLN A 5 27.92 -8.75 19.84
CA GLN A 5 26.97 -8.24 20.83
C GLN A 5 25.61 -7.94 20.20
N ARG A 6 25.59 -7.36 18.99
CA ARG A 6 24.36 -7.16 18.21
C ARG A 6 23.68 -8.49 17.83
N LEU A 7 24.44 -9.50 17.44
CA LEU A 7 23.90 -10.83 17.12
C LEU A 7 23.31 -11.52 18.36
N ARG A 8 23.91 -11.37 19.54
CA ARG A 8 23.33 -11.84 20.81
C ARG A 8 22.05 -11.09 21.14
N ASP A 9 22.05 -9.77 21.05
CA ASP A 9 20.87 -8.94 21.29
C ASP A 9 19.70 -9.32 20.38
N VAL A 10 19.96 -9.65 19.11
CA VAL A 10 18.94 -10.16 18.16
C VAL A 10 18.43 -11.53 18.59
N ARG A 11 19.32 -12.44 19.01
CA ARG A 11 18.95 -13.81 19.39
C ARG A 11 18.14 -13.87 20.68
N GLU A 12 18.47 -13.03 21.67
CA GLU A 12 17.89 -13.05 23.01
C GLU A 12 16.80 -11.99 23.20
N GLY A 13 16.75 -10.99 22.31
CA GLY A 13 15.87 -9.84 22.40
C GLY A 13 14.47 -10.04 21.83
N PHE A 14 14.28 -11.10 21.02
CA PHE A 14 13.01 -11.37 20.32
C PHE A 14 12.45 -12.74 20.68
N GLU A 15 11.18 -12.76 21.10
CA GLU A 15 10.46 -14.01 21.35
C GLU A 15 10.05 -14.68 20.01
N ARG A 16 9.77 -16.00 20.06
CA ARG A 16 9.33 -16.77 18.88
C ARG A 16 8.14 -16.14 18.12
N PRO A 17 7.10 -15.58 18.77
CA PRO A 17 6.01 -14.92 18.07
C PRO A 17 6.45 -13.78 17.16
N PHE A 18 7.49 -13.01 17.53
CA PHE A 18 8.06 -11.96 16.70
C PHE A 18 8.46 -12.48 15.31
N TRP A 19 9.22 -13.56 15.27
CA TRP A 19 9.67 -14.12 13.99
C TRP A 19 8.55 -14.71 13.17
N VAL A 20 7.62 -15.44 13.80
CA VAL A 20 6.48 -16.04 13.09
C VAL A 20 5.61 -14.96 12.45
N ALA A 21 5.28 -13.89 13.19
CA ALA A 21 4.47 -12.80 12.68
C ALA A 21 5.18 -12.06 11.52
N ASN A 22 6.43 -11.66 11.72
CA ASN A 22 7.15 -10.87 10.73
C ASN A 22 7.47 -11.66 9.46
N ILE A 23 7.83 -12.95 9.57
CA ILE A 23 8.04 -13.81 8.39
C ILE A 23 6.73 -14.03 7.65
N SER A 24 5.64 -14.30 8.36
CA SER A 24 4.33 -14.47 7.72
C SER A 24 3.87 -13.20 6.99
N GLU A 25 4.21 -12.00 7.50
CA GLU A 25 3.91 -10.75 6.80
C GLU A 25 4.75 -10.57 5.53
N VAL A 26 6.00 -11.05 5.46
CA VAL A 26 6.76 -11.04 4.20
C VAL A 26 5.98 -11.73 3.09
N PHE A 27 5.45 -12.92 3.36
CA PHE A 27 4.67 -13.69 2.38
C PHE A 27 3.32 -13.04 2.06
N GLU A 28 2.71 -12.39 3.05
CA GLU A 28 1.49 -11.62 2.83
C GLU A 28 1.76 -10.39 1.97
N ARG A 29 2.79 -9.61 2.27
CA ARG A 29 3.20 -8.45 1.45
C ARG A 29 3.58 -8.87 0.03
N LEU A 30 4.36 -9.93 -0.12
CA LEU A 30 4.68 -10.52 -1.41
C LEU A 30 3.41 -10.85 -2.21
N SER A 31 2.45 -11.52 -1.58
CA SER A 31 1.18 -11.90 -2.21
C SER A 31 0.33 -10.68 -2.58
N TYR A 32 0.25 -9.68 -1.70
CA TYR A 32 -0.49 -8.45 -1.95
C TYR A 32 0.08 -7.66 -3.13
N TYR A 33 1.41 -7.40 -3.11
CA TYR A 33 2.04 -6.63 -4.17
C TYR A 33 2.09 -7.38 -5.50
N ALA A 34 2.23 -8.72 -5.49
CA ALA A 34 2.09 -9.54 -6.68
C ALA A 34 0.69 -9.42 -7.29
N ALA A 35 -0.34 -9.59 -6.46
CA ALA A 35 -1.73 -9.51 -6.87
C ALA A 35 -2.09 -8.11 -7.38
N PHE A 36 -1.64 -7.05 -6.70
CA PHE A 36 -1.96 -5.68 -7.06
C PHE A 36 -1.25 -5.25 -8.35
N ALA A 37 0.02 -5.63 -8.53
CA ALA A 37 0.78 -5.33 -9.74
C ALA A 37 0.12 -5.88 -11.02
N ALA A 38 -0.53 -7.04 -10.92
CA ALA A 38 -1.21 -7.69 -12.04
C ALA A 38 -2.68 -7.28 -12.20
N LEU A 39 -3.30 -6.61 -11.19
CA LEU A 39 -4.77 -6.51 -11.07
C LEU A 39 -5.43 -5.80 -12.24
N THR A 40 -5.00 -4.60 -12.56
CA THR A 40 -5.66 -3.79 -13.60
C THR A 40 -5.60 -4.48 -14.96
N ARG A 41 -4.45 -5.08 -15.30
CA ARG A 41 -4.30 -5.87 -16.52
C ARG A 41 -5.14 -7.14 -16.50
N TYR A 42 -5.15 -7.86 -15.40
CA TYR A 42 -5.98 -9.07 -15.25
C TYR A 42 -7.46 -8.79 -15.47
N LEU A 43 -7.99 -7.73 -14.86
CA LEU A 43 -9.38 -7.33 -15.04
C LEU A 43 -9.68 -6.92 -16.49
N ASN A 44 -8.78 -6.17 -17.11
CA ASN A 44 -8.97 -5.66 -18.46
C ASN A 44 -8.73 -6.73 -19.55
N GLU A 45 -7.54 -7.38 -19.53
CA GLU A 45 -7.11 -8.28 -20.61
C GLU A 45 -7.66 -9.70 -20.46
N SER A 46 -7.78 -10.22 -19.22
CA SER A 46 -8.20 -11.61 -18.99
C SER A 46 -9.69 -11.77 -18.72
N LEU A 47 -10.31 -10.80 -18.03
CA LEU A 47 -11.73 -10.82 -17.72
C LEU A 47 -12.58 -9.96 -18.65
N GLY A 48 -11.95 -9.19 -19.56
CA GLY A 48 -12.62 -8.40 -20.59
C GLY A 48 -13.35 -7.16 -20.07
N PHE A 49 -12.99 -6.66 -18.85
CA PHE A 49 -13.59 -5.42 -18.36
C PHE A 49 -13.16 -4.21 -19.20
N PRO A 50 -14.06 -3.27 -19.50
CA PRO A 50 -13.68 -1.98 -20.04
C PRO A 50 -12.62 -1.31 -19.14
N THR A 51 -11.70 -0.56 -19.74
CA THR A 51 -10.59 0.11 -19.05
C THR A 51 -11.05 0.89 -17.82
N GLN A 52 -12.13 1.67 -17.96
CA GLN A 52 -12.71 2.46 -16.88
C GLN A 52 -13.13 1.60 -15.68
N GLN A 53 -13.77 0.46 -15.95
CA GLN A 53 -14.25 -0.44 -14.90
C GLN A 53 -13.07 -1.18 -14.23
N ALA A 54 -12.11 -1.69 -15.03
CA ALA A 54 -10.93 -2.37 -14.52
C ALA A 54 -10.12 -1.48 -13.59
N SER A 55 -9.87 -0.24 -14.00
CA SER A 55 -9.14 0.76 -13.20
C SER A 55 -9.92 1.15 -11.95
N SER A 56 -11.25 1.33 -12.04
CA SER A 56 -12.11 1.66 -10.89
C SER A 56 -12.14 0.53 -9.86
N LEU A 57 -12.23 -0.73 -10.29
CA LEU A 57 -12.17 -1.90 -9.40
C LEU A 57 -10.81 -2.04 -8.73
N SER A 58 -9.72 -1.76 -9.44
CA SER A 58 -8.38 -1.73 -8.85
C SER A 58 -8.23 -0.64 -7.80
N GLY A 59 -8.76 0.55 -8.08
CA GLY A 59 -8.80 1.66 -7.12
C GLY A 59 -9.67 1.35 -5.90
N LEU A 60 -10.81 0.67 -6.10
CA LEU A 60 -11.68 0.20 -5.02
C LEU A 60 -10.94 -0.76 -4.10
N PHE A 61 -10.23 -1.74 -4.66
CA PHE A 61 -9.44 -2.69 -3.88
C PHE A 61 -8.39 -1.98 -3.02
N GLY A 62 -7.54 -1.14 -3.64
CA GLY A 62 -6.52 -0.38 -2.90
C GLY A 62 -7.13 0.54 -1.84
N GLY A 63 -8.24 1.21 -2.16
CA GLY A 63 -8.95 2.07 -1.21
C GLY A 63 -9.49 1.33 0.00
N LEU A 64 -10.13 0.19 -0.22
CA LEU A 64 -10.68 -0.65 0.86
C LEU A 64 -9.58 -1.19 1.78
N VAL A 65 -8.43 -1.61 1.22
CA VAL A 65 -7.28 -2.11 2.01
C VAL A 65 -6.86 -1.08 3.06
N TRP A 66 -6.70 0.18 2.67
CA TRP A 66 -6.21 1.22 3.56
C TRP A 66 -7.30 1.79 4.47
N PHE A 67 -8.54 1.86 3.99
CA PHE A 67 -9.66 2.32 4.80
C PHE A 67 -10.00 1.33 5.91
N LEU A 68 -10.08 0.04 5.61
CA LEU A 68 -10.41 -0.99 6.60
C LEU A 68 -9.29 -1.24 7.61
N ALA A 69 -8.03 -0.97 7.24
CA ALA A 69 -6.90 -1.08 8.17
C ALA A 69 -7.06 -0.21 9.43
N ALA A 70 -7.76 0.93 9.32
CA ALA A 70 -8.04 1.81 10.46
C ALA A 70 -8.91 1.14 11.55
N PHE A 71 -9.74 0.16 11.19
CA PHE A 71 -10.65 -0.54 12.09
C PHE A 71 -10.15 -1.92 12.53
N GLY A 72 -9.21 -2.49 11.75
CA GLY A 72 -8.70 -3.85 11.98
C GLY A 72 -8.06 -4.06 13.35
N GLY A 73 -7.42 -3.03 13.89
CA GLY A 73 -6.75 -3.08 15.20
C GLY A 73 -7.70 -3.41 16.34
N ALA A 74 -8.84 -2.72 16.43
CA ALA A 74 -9.82 -2.94 17.49
C ALA A 74 -10.42 -4.37 17.44
N VAL A 75 -10.59 -4.91 16.24
CA VAL A 75 -11.05 -6.30 16.05
C VAL A 75 -9.97 -7.28 16.46
N ALA A 76 -8.73 -7.06 16.04
CA ALA A 76 -7.58 -7.91 16.35
C ALA A 76 -7.31 -8.00 17.86
N ASP A 77 -7.35 -6.88 18.57
CA ASP A 77 -7.15 -6.83 20.02
C ASP A 77 -8.25 -7.58 20.79
N LYS A 78 -9.50 -7.50 20.32
CA LYS A 78 -10.62 -8.22 20.94
C LYS A 78 -10.55 -9.73 20.71
N MET A 79 -10.12 -10.18 19.53
CA MET A 79 -10.03 -11.59 19.17
C MET A 79 -8.79 -12.28 19.72
N GLY A 80 -7.73 -11.52 20.00
CA GLY A 80 -6.36 -11.99 20.20
C GLY A 80 -5.62 -12.19 18.87
N PHE A 81 -4.33 -11.91 18.87
CA PHE A 81 -3.52 -11.86 17.64
C PHE A 81 -3.43 -13.19 16.92
N ARG A 82 -3.34 -14.31 17.64
CA ARG A 82 -3.30 -15.64 17.02
C ARG A 82 -4.56 -15.93 16.20
N ARG A 83 -5.73 -15.69 16.77
CA ARG A 83 -7.00 -15.95 16.09
C ARG A 83 -7.20 -14.97 14.91
N ALA A 84 -6.89 -13.69 15.13
CA ALA A 84 -7.03 -12.67 14.11
C ALA A 84 -6.10 -12.92 12.90
N LEU A 85 -4.81 -13.27 13.12
CA LEU A 85 -3.89 -13.63 12.05
C LEU A 85 -4.32 -14.90 11.32
N SER A 86 -4.72 -15.96 12.05
CA SER A 86 -5.20 -17.18 11.41
C SER A 86 -6.42 -16.92 10.53
N LEU A 87 -7.40 -16.17 11.03
CA LEU A 87 -8.58 -15.79 10.24
C LEU A 87 -8.20 -14.94 9.02
N ALA A 88 -7.29 -13.98 9.20
CA ALA A 88 -6.80 -13.12 8.12
C ALA A 88 -6.16 -13.95 6.98
N TYR A 89 -5.23 -14.84 7.30
CA TYR A 89 -4.58 -15.68 6.30
C TYR A 89 -5.54 -16.67 5.62
N PHE A 90 -6.53 -17.18 6.34
CA PHE A 90 -7.59 -17.99 5.75
C PHE A 90 -8.43 -17.18 4.75
N ILE A 91 -8.89 -15.98 5.15
CA ILE A 91 -9.64 -15.09 4.26
C ILE A 91 -8.79 -14.73 3.03
N LEU A 92 -7.53 -14.38 3.20
CA LEU A 92 -6.63 -14.03 2.11
C LEU A 92 -6.43 -15.19 1.14
N SER A 93 -6.26 -16.42 1.64
CA SER A 93 -6.09 -17.60 0.80
C SER A 93 -7.33 -17.85 -0.06
N VAL A 94 -8.50 -17.86 0.55
CA VAL A 94 -9.79 -18.03 -0.17
C VAL A 94 -9.98 -16.90 -1.18
N SER A 95 -9.69 -15.66 -0.80
CA SER A 95 -9.86 -14.48 -1.66
C SER A 95 -9.01 -14.54 -2.91
N TYR A 96 -7.69 -14.75 -2.74
CA TYR A 96 -6.77 -14.84 -3.89
C TYR A 96 -7.10 -16.04 -4.78
N PHE A 97 -7.49 -17.16 -4.19
CA PHE A 97 -7.97 -18.31 -4.99
C PHE A 97 -9.20 -17.96 -5.82
N LEU A 98 -10.18 -17.26 -5.23
CA LEU A 98 -11.39 -16.82 -5.93
C LEU A 98 -11.05 -15.83 -7.05
N ILE A 99 -10.17 -14.83 -6.80
CA ILE A 99 -9.73 -13.89 -7.83
C ILE A 99 -9.10 -14.64 -9.00
N GLY A 100 -8.15 -15.56 -8.75
CA GLY A 100 -7.51 -16.36 -9.80
C GLY A 100 -8.44 -17.37 -10.49
N SER A 101 -9.65 -17.55 -9.98
CA SER A 101 -10.65 -18.48 -10.51
C SER A 101 -11.87 -17.80 -11.13
N LEU A 102 -11.91 -16.46 -11.21
CA LEU A 102 -13.06 -15.70 -11.73
C LEU A 102 -13.47 -16.12 -13.15
N ALA A 103 -12.50 -16.54 -14.00
CA ALA A 103 -12.77 -17.05 -15.34
C ALA A 103 -13.04 -18.58 -15.37
N ALA A 104 -12.91 -19.29 -14.24
CA ALA A 104 -13.01 -20.74 -14.21
C ALA A 104 -14.44 -21.25 -14.53
N PRO A 105 -14.59 -22.40 -15.21
CA PRO A 105 -15.91 -22.94 -15.60
C PRO A 105 -16.84 -23.19 -14.41
N TRP A 106 -16.32 -23.64 -13.27
CA TRP A 106 -17.11 -23.94 -12.08
C TRP A 106 -17.78 -22.70 -11.43
N LEU A 107 -17.29 -21.48 -11.71
CA LEU A 107 -17.95 -20.24 -11.32
C LEU A 107 -19.00 -19.75 -12.34
N GLY A 108 -19.20 -20.50 -13.45
CA GLY A 108 -20.18 -20.17 -14.48
C GLY A 108 -21.58 -19.89 -13.95
N PRO A 109 -22.17 -20.76 -13.10
CA PRO A 109 -23.50 -20.53 -12.52
C PRO A 109 -23.59 -19.20 -11.75
N VAL A 110 -22.58 -18.85 -10.97
CA VAL A 110 -22.54 -17.58 -10.20
C VAL A 110 -22.41 -16.39 -11.14
N ARG A 111 -21.53 -16.45 -12.15
CA ARG A 111 -21.36 -15.38 -13.14
C ARG A 111 -22.63 -15.11 -13.96
N ASN A 112 -23.43 -16.14 -14.18
CA ASN A 112 -24.69 -15.98 -14.91
C ASN A 112 -25.83 -15.43 -14.02
N ALA A 113 -25.72 -15.59 -12.69
CA ALA A 113 -26.72 -15.14 -11.74
C ALA A 113 -26.50 -13.72 -11.22
N VAL A 114 -25.24 -13.22 -11.25
CA VAL A 114 -24.85 -11.92 -10.67
C VAL A 114 -24.07 -11.09 -11.69
N PRO A 115 -24.29 -9.75 -11.78
CA PRO A 115 -23.47 -8.89 -12.62
C PRO A 115 -22.00 -9.05 -12.31
N MET A 116 -21.16 -9.26 -13.34
CA MET A 116 -19.73 -9.58 -13.18
C MET A 116 -18.99 -8.49 -12.39
N VAL A 117 -19.34 -7.21 -12.55
CA VAL A 117 -18.77 -6.09 -11.78
C VAL A 117 -19.03 -6.26 -10.28
N ALA A 118 -20.27 -6.62 -9.91
CA ALA A 118 -20.64 -6.82 -8.50
C ALA A 118 -19.91 -8.02 -7.89
N LEU A 119 -19.82 -9.12 -8.64
CA LEU A 119 -19.07 -10.30 -8.22
C LEU A 119 -17.60 -9.97 -7.95
N VAL A 120 -16.95 -9.29 -8.90
CA VAL A 120 -15.54 -8.88 -8.77
C VAL A 120 -15.35 -7.90 -7.62
N ALA A 121 -16.21 -6.89 -7.48
CA ALA A 121 -16.15 -5.94 -6.37
C ALA A 121 -16.27 -6.65 -5.01
N PHE A 122 -17.19 -7.60 -4.88
CA PHE A 122 -17.33 -8.41 -3.68
C PHE A 122 -16.08 -9.25 -3.39
N VAL A 123 -15.57 -9.96 -4.40
CA VAL A 123 -14.38 -10.81 -4.25
C VAL A 123 -13.14 -9.99 -3.89
N LEU A 124 -12.99 -8.76 -4.44
CA LEU A 124 -11.89 -7.84 -4.11
C LEU A 124 -12.02 -7.22 -2.70
N MET A 125 -13.21 -7.17 -2.11
CA MET A 125 -13.39 -6.72 -0.74
C MET A 125 -12.81 -7.73 0.27
N LEU A 126 -12.85 -9.01 -0.03
CA LEU A 126 -12.40 -10.07 0.89
C LEU A 126 -10.92 -9.95 1.29
N PRO A 127 -9.94 -9.80 0.34
CA PRO A 127 -8.56 -9.64 0.75
C PRO A 127 -8.32 -8.33 1.52
N ALA A 128 -9.08 -7.27 1.26
CA ALA A 128 -8.99 -6.04 2.06
C ALA A 128 -9.37 -6.27 3.53
N LEU A 129 -10.38 -7.10 3.82
CA LEU A 129 -10.74 -7.52 5.17
C LEU A 129 -9.61 -8.32 5.84
N GLY A 130 -8.98 -9.25 5.10
CA GLY A 130 -7.84 -10.02 5.61
C GLY A 130 -6.65 -9.13 5.96
N ILE A 131 -6.24 -8.24 5.05
CA ILE A 131 -5.11 -7.33 5.23
C ILE A 131 -5.33 -6.38 6.41
N ALA A 132 -6.57 -5.92 6.61
CA ALA A 132 -6.93 -5.06 7.73
C ALA A 132 -6.61 -5.69 9.10
N LEU A 133 -6.68 -7.00 9.22
CA LEU A 133 -6.36 -7.73 10.44
C LEU A 133 -4.85 -8.02 10.58
N VAL A 134 -4.13 -8.25 9.48
CA VAL A 134 -2.69 -8.61 9.52
C VAL A 134 -1.85 -7.50 10.12
N LYS A 135 -1.95 -6.28 9.58
CA LYS A 135 -1.07 -5.16 9.99
C LYS A 135 -1.07 -4.88 11.50
N PRO A 136 -2.21 -4.66 12.17
CA PRO A 136 -2.20 -4.39 13.60
C PRO A 136 -1.68 -5.57 14.42
N CYS A 137 -1.94 -6.80 14.00
CA CYS A 137 -1.43 -7.99 14.68
C CYS A 137 0.08 -8.09 14.61
N VAL A 138 0.70 -7.85 13.45
CA VAL A 138 2.15 -7.96 13.30
C VAL A 138 2.87 -6.81 14.00
N VAL A 139 2.39 -5.58 13.85
CA VAL A 139 2.93 -4.40 14.55
C VAL A 139 2.79 -4.56 16.07
N GLY A 140 1.63 -5.00 16.54
CA GLY A 140 1.37 -5.27 17.95
C GLY A 140 2.24 -6.42 18.50
N THR A 141 2.46 -7.49 17.72
CA THR A 141 3.35 -8.58 18.07
C THR A 141 4.80 -8.10 18.13
N THR A 142 5.24 -7.28 17.18
CA THR A 142 6.57 -6.67 17.18
C THR A 142 6.81 -5.86 18.45
N ALA A 143 5.82 -5.08 18.90
CA ALA A 143 5.91 -4.34 20.16
C ALA A 143 5.99 -5.25 21.40
N ARG A 144 5.14 -6.29 21.47
CA ARG A 144 4.95 -7.14 22.66
C ARG A 144 5.99 -8.24 22.78
N ALA A 145 6.52 -8.76 21.66
CA ALA A 145 7.49 -9.86 21.60
C ALA A 145 8.94 -9.37 21.44
N SER A 146 9.20 -8.08 21.64
CA SER A 146 10.53 -7.48 21.67
C SER A 146 10.83 -6.91 23.04
N ASN A 147 12.01 -7.19 23.58
CA ASN A 147 12.50 -6.54 24.79
C ASN A 147 12.64 -5.02 24.56
N GLU A 148 12.47 -4.20 25.59
CA GLU A 148 12.59 -2.74 25.50
C GLU A 148 13.88 -2.27 24.84
N LYS A 149 15.00 -2.93 25.17
CA LYS A 149 16.34 -2.60 24.64
C LYS A 149 16.46 -2.79 23.12
N VAL A 150 15.70 -3.73 22.53
CA VAL A 150 15.77 -4.06 21.10
C VAL A 150 14.49 -3.71 20.35
N ARG A 151 13.52 -3.10 20.98
CA ARG A 151 12.21 -2.77 20.35
C ARG A 151 12.36 -1.90 19.10
N SER A 152 13.23 -0.90 19.14
CA SER A 152 13.54 -0.07 17.97
C SER A 152 14.16 -0.88 16.82
N LEU A 153 15.05 -1.81 17.14
CA LEU A 153 15.62 -2.76 16.17
C LEU A 153 14.53 -3.68 15.62
N GLY A 154 13.59 -4.12 16.46
CA GLY A 154 12.44 -4.93 16.03
C GLY A 154 11.59 -4.24 14.96
N TYR A 155 11.28 -2.95 15.14
CA TYR A 155 10.58 -2.18 14.11
C TYR A 155 11.42 -1.98 12.85
N SER A 156 12.73 -1.85 12.95
CA SER A 156 13.61 -1.77 11.78
C SER A 156 13.64 -3.09 10.99
N ILE A 157 13.66 -4.22 11.68
CA ILE A 157 13.56 -5.56 11.06
C ILE A 157 12.20 -5.71 10.38
N TYR A 158 11.11 -5.40 11.07
CA TYR A 158 9.76 -5.38 10.52
C TYR A 158 9.69 -4.59 9.21
N TYR A 159 10.14 -3.33 9.23
CA TYR A 159 10.11 -2.46 8.07
C TYR A 159 10.93 -3.02 6.89
N THR A 160 12.11 -3.56 7.17
CA THR A 160 12.96 -4.21 6.16
C THR A 160 12.25 -5.41 5.53
N LEU A 161 11.65 -6.27 6.34
CA LEU A 161 10.94 -7.46 5.87
C LEU A 161 9.71 -7.10 5.03
N VAL A 162 8.95 -6.08 5.41
CA VAL A 162 7.83 -5.54 4.60
C VAL A 162 8.33 -5.09 3.22
N ASN A 163 9.45 -4.36 3.16
CA ASN A 163 10.01 -3.90 1.89
C ASN A 163 10.55 -5.06 1.02
N ILE A 164 11.14 -6.09 1.63
CA ILE A 164 11.52 -7.31 0.90
C ILE A 164 10.30 -7.97 0.26
N GLY A 165 9.19 -8.10 1.00
CA GLY A 165 7.94 -8.61 0.46
C GLY A 165 7.39 -7.75 -0.67
N SER A 166 7.44 -6.41 -0.54
CA SER A 166 6.94 -5.49 -1.55
C SER A 166 7.75 -5.51 -2.85
N ALA A 167 9.07 -5.66 -2.76
CA ALA A 167 9.94 -5.81 -3.93
C ALA A 167 9.81 -7.20 -4.57
N GLY A 168 9.69 -8.25 -3.73
CA GLY A 168 9.54 -9.63 -4.18
C GLY A 168 8.22 -9.91 -4.89
N GLY A 169 7.14 -9.23 -4.50
CA GLY A 169 5.80 -9.42 -5.07
C GLY A 169 5.75 -9.27 -6.59
N PRO A 170 6.09 -8.11 -7.14
CA PRO A 170 6.11 -7.90 -8.60
C PRO A 170 7.08 -8.83 -9.34
N LEU A 171 8.22 -9.23 -8.72
CA LEU A 171 9.13 -10.22 -9.30
C LEU A 171 8.48 -11.59 -9.46
N VAL A 172 7.78 -12.06 -8.41
CA VAL A 172 7.02 -13.32 -8.46
C VAL A 172 5.89 -13.21 -9.48
N ALA A 173 5.17 -12.09 -9.50
CA ALA A 173 4.10 -11.85 -10.47
C ALA A 173 4.63 -11.91 -11.91
N SER A 174 5.75 -11.24 -12.21
CA SER A 174 6.41 -11.25 -13.49
C SER A 174 6.79 -12.68 -13.93
N TRP A 175 7.44 -13.43 -13.03
CA TRP A 175 7.86 -14.79 -13.32
C TRP A 175 6.67 -15.72 -13.59
N VAL A 176 5.64 -15.68 -12.72
CA VAL A 176 4.44 -16.52 -12.86
C VAL A 176 3.66 -16.15 -14.10
N HIS A 177 3.48 -14.87 -14.39
CA HIS A 177 2.75 -14.40 -15.56
C HIS A 177 3.42 -14.86 -16.86
N ARG A 178 4.74 -14.76 -16.96
CA ARG A 178 5.51 -15.16 -18.17
C ARG A 178 5.54 -16.66 -18.40
N ASN A 179 5.58 -17.46 -17.34
CA ASN A 179 5.76 -18.92 -17.46
C ASN A 179 4.43 -19.70 -17.37
N MET A 180 3.35 -19.06 -16.88
CA MET A 180 2.05 -19.71 -16.68
C MET A 180 0.91 -18.84 -17.23
N SER A 181 0.30 -18.02 -16.37
CA SER A 181 -0.73 -17.04 -16.75
C SER A 181 -0.90 -16.01 -15.64
N VAL A 182 -1.50 -14.85 -15.95
CA VAL A 182 -1.79 -13.82 -14.96
C VAL A 182 -2.76 -14.32 -13.85
N ALA A 183 -3.71 -15.20 -14.16
CA ALA A 183 -4.60 -15.82 -13.18
C ALA A 183 -3.82 -16.67 -12.15
N ASN A 184 -2.71 -17.27 -12.56
CA ASN A 184 -1.88 -18.08 -11.66
C ASN A 184 -1.09 -17.22 -10.67
N VAL A 185 -0.90 -15.93 -10.90
CA VAL A 185 -0.33 -15.00 -9.90
C VAL A 185 -1.17 -15.03 -8.63
N TYR A 186 -2.50 -14.97 -8.77
CA TYR A 186 -3.43 -15.04 -7.64
C TYR A 186 -3.47 -16.42 -6.99
N ARG A 187 -3.36 -17.50 -7.77
CA ARG A 187 -3.32 -18.87 -7.22
C ARG A 187 -2.04 -19.11 -6.43
N VAL A 188 -0.90 -18.64 -6.92
CA VAL A 188 0.38 -18.70 -6.19
C VAL A 188 0.31 -17.86 -4.91
N ALA A 189 -0.27 -16.66 -4.97
CA ALA A 189 -0.53 -15.84 -3.80
C ALA A 189 -1.43 -16.58 -2.79
N ALA A 190 -2.51 -17.23 -3.25
CA ALA A 190 -3.39 -18.02 -2.41
C ALA A 190 -2.66 -19.16 -1.67
N VAL A 191 -1.82 -19.92 -2.39
CA VAL A 191 -1.00 -20.99 -1.80
C VAL A 191 -0.01 -20.43 -0.79
N SER A 192 0.67 -19.32 -1.13
CA SER A 192 1.63 -18.66 -0.24
C SER A 192 1.00 -18.29 1.11
N VAL A 193 -0.13 -17.58 1.09
CA VAL A 193 -0.81 -17.19 2.33
C VAL A 193 -1.52 -18.35 3.03
N PHE A 194 -1.91 -19.41 2.30
CA PHE A 194 -2.43 -20.63 2.90
C PHE A 194 -1.38 -21.38 3.71
N LEU A 195 -0.16 -21.44 3.23
CA LEU A 195 0.96 -21.97 4.02
C LEU A 195 1.21 -21.15 5.28
N MET A 196 1.06 -19.81 5.19
CA MET A 196 1.18 -18.93 6.36
C MET A 196 0.02 -19.12 7.35
N PHE A 197 -1.19 -19.45 6.88
CA PHE A 197 -2.29 -19.85 7.76
C PHE A 197 -1.88 -20.99 8.69
N PHE A 198 -1.32 -22.08 8.15
CA PHE A 198 -0.83 -23.20 8.96
C PHE A 198 0.36 -22.83 9.82
N ALA A 199 1.31 -22.06 9.28
CA ALA A 199 2.46 -21.61 10.04
C ALA A 199 2.03 -20.81 11.29
N VAL A 200 1.09 -19.88 11.15
CA VAL A 200 0.55 -19.12 12.28
C VAL A 200 -0.25 -20.02 13.21
N LEU A 201 -1.12 -20.87 12.68
CA LEU A 201 -1.95 -21.76 13.50
C LEU A 201 -1.13 -22.69 14.39
N ILE A 202 0.02 -23.20 13.89
CA ILE A 202 0.85 -24.18 14.59
C ILE A 202 1.95 -23.50 15.41
N LEU A 203 2.60 -22.47 14.87
CA LEU A 203 3.85 -21.93 15.42
C LEU A 203 3.66 -20.65 16.22
N PHE A 204 2.57 -19.87 15.96
CA PHE A 204 2.34 -18.60 16.64
C PHE A 204 1.75 -18.84 18.04
N LYS A 205 2.41 -18.27 19.03
CA LYS A 205 1.90 -18.19 20.41
C LYS A 205 1.54 -16.76 20.70
N GLU A 206 0.42 -16.56 21.41
CA GLU A 206 0.01 -15.21 21.83
C GLU A 206 1.14 -14.57 22.67
N PRO A 207 1.66 -13.39 22.28
CA PRO A 207 2.67 -12.71 23.08
C PRO A 207 2.07 -12.28 24.42
N ARG A 208 2.85 -12.37 25.50
CA ARG A 208 2.39 -12.03 26.87
C ARG A 208 1.93 -10.58 26.91
N LYS A 209 0.74 -10.35 27.49
CA LYS A 209 0.26 -9.01 27.80
C LYS A 209 1.01 -8.52 29.05
N ALA A 210 2.04 -7.71 28.88
CA ALA A 210 2.66 -6.98 29.98
C ALA A 210 2.06 -5.57 30.00
N GLY A 211 1.11 -5.30 30.92
CA GLY A 211 0.72 -3.94 31.30
C GLY A 211 0.05 -3.07 30.24
N ASP A 212 -0.47 -3.63 29.16
CA ASP A 212 -1.11 -2.85 28.09
C ASP A 212 -2.45 -2.26 28.57
N ALA A 213 -2.66 -0.97 28.31
CA ALA A 213 -3.97 -0.36 28.41
C ALA A 213 -4.96 -1.14 27.51
N PRO A 214 -6.21 -1.34 27.95
CA PRO A 214 -7.21 -2.02 27.13
C PRO A 214 -7.37 -1.28 25.80
N ALA A 215 -7.42 -2.06 24.71
CA ALA A 215 -7.62 -1.50 23.38
C ALA A 215 -8.95 -0.72 23.35
N PRO A 216 -9.01 0.42 22.63
CA PRO A 216 -10.23 1.19 22.52
C PRO A 216 -11.34 0.33 21.92
N SER A 217 -12.53 0.43 22.49
CA SER A 217 -13.71 -0.25 21.93
C SER A 217 -14.04 0.29 20.54
N LEU A 218 -14.81 -0.47 19.73
CA LEU A 218 -15.29 0.02 18.43
C LEU A 218 -16.07 1.34 18.55
N ALA A 219 -16.82 1.52 19.64
CA ALA A 219 -17.54 2.77 19.93
C ALA A 219 -16.57 3.93 20.23
N GLU A 220 -15.51 3.69 21.00
CA GLU A 220 -14.45 4.68 21.24
C GLU A 220 -13.67 4.99 19.97
N THR A 221 -13.36 3.99 19.16
CA THR A 221 -12.74 4.19 17.83
C THR A 221 -13.62 5.05 16.95
N GLY A 222 -14.95 4.80 16.91
CA GLY A 222 -15.91 5.62 16.18
C GLY A 222 -16.01 7.05 16.71
N ARG A 223 -16.02 7.24 18.04
CA ARG A 223 -16.01 8.58 18.66
C ARG A 223 -14.72 9.34 18.36
N ASN A 224 -13.57 8.66 18.45
CA ASN A 224 -12.28 9.23 18.11
C ASN A 224 -12.22 9.62 16.62
N PHE A 225 -12.82 8.80 15.75
CA PHE A 225 -12.97 9.10 14.33
C PHE A 225 -13.76 10.41 14.12
N LEU A 226 -14.93 10.53 14.74
CA LEU A 226 -15.74 11.74 14.65
C LEU A 226 -15.00 12.98 15.18
N MET A 227 -14.28 12.85 16.30
CA MET A 227 -13.48 13.95 16.87
C MET A 227 -12.39 14.44 15.91
N VAL A 228 -11.69 13.55 15.21
CA VAL A 228 -10.65 13.92 14.26
C VAL A 228 -11.22 14.59 13.02
N ILE A 229 -12.36 14.10 12.50
CA ILE A 229 -13.04 14.68 11.33
C ILE A 229 -13.48 16.14 11.61
N THR A 230 -13.79 16.47 12.85
CA THR A 230 -14.18 17.84 13.24
C THR A 230 -13.00 18.80 13.33
N ASN A 231 -11.75 18.35 13.18
CA ASN A 231 -10.58 19.24 13.12
C ASN A 231 -10.34 19.71 11.68
N PRO A 232 -10.75 20.94 11.30
CA PRO A 232 -10.72 21.38 9.91
C PRO A 232 -9.28 21.55 9.38
N LYS A 233 -8.34 21.96 10.24
CA LYS A 233 -6.94 22.10 9.86
C LYS A 233 -6.34 20.75 9.48
N PHE A 234 -6.55 19.73 10.30
CA PHE A 234 -6.04 18.40 10.05
C PHE A 234 -6.71 17.76 8.82
N MET A 235 -8.03 17.87 8.71
CA MET A 235 -8.77 17.32 7.57
C MET A 235 -8.40 18.00 6.25
N ALA A 236 -8.20 19.32 6.24
CA ALA A 236 -7.72 20.04 5.05
C ALA A 236 -6.36 19.49 4.58
N PHE A 237 -5.43 19.28 5.50
CA PHE A 237 -4.14 18.66 5.17
C PHE A 237 -4.31 17.25 4.56
N LEU A 238 -5.10 16.38 5.20
CA LEU A 238 -5.32 15.03 4.72
C LEU A 238 -5.98 15.01 3.34
N LEU A 239 -6.99 15.86 3.11
CA LEU A 239 -7.69 15.94 1.83
C LEU A 239 -6.77 16.46 0.71
N ILE A 240 -5.97 17.50 0.96
CA ILE A 240 -4.98 18.00 0.00
C ILE A 240 -3.97 16.90 -0.32
N PHE A 241 -3.44 16.24 0.71
CA PHE A 241 -2.44 15.19 0.54
C PHE A 241 -3.00 13.92 -0.12
N SER A 242 -4.31 13.69 -0.05
CA SER A 242 -4.96 12.62 -0.83
C SER A 242 -4.73 12.77 -2.33
N GLY A 243 -4.57 14.00 -2.82
CA GLY A 243 -4.23 14.28 -4.21
C GLY A 243 -2.85 13.74 -4.61
N PHE A 244 -1.86 13.75 -3.72
CA PHE A 244 -0.59 13.07 -3.95
C PHE A 244 -0.82 11.58 -4.21
N TRP A 245 -1.63 10.93 -3.39
CA TRP A 245 -1.94 9.52 -3.56
C TRP A 245 -2.76 9.21 -4.82
N VAL A 246 -3.58 10.14 -5.30
CA VAL A 246 -4.22 10.00 -6.63
C VAL A 246 -3.17 9.87 -7.73
N VAL A 247 -2.13 10.70 -7.70
CA VAL A 247 -1.01 10.66 -8.67
C VAL A 247 -0.15 9.42 -8.47
N TYR A 248 0.17 9.07 -7.22
CA TYR A 248 1.01 7.91 -6.87
C TYR A 248 0.38 6.59 -7.35
N TRP A 249 -0.92 6.38 -7.12
CA TRP A 249 -1.60 5.16 -7.54
C TRP A 249 -1.61 4.94 -9.05
N GLN A 250 -1.28 5.97 -9.86
CA GLN A 250 -1.19 5.81 -11.31
C GLN A 250 -0.03 4.89 -11.72
N GLU A 251 0.99 4.70 -10.88
CA GLU A 251 2.07 3.73 -11.16
C GLU A 251 1.55 2.28 -11.23
N PHE A 252 0.52 1.93 -10.45
CA PHE A 252 -0.08 0.60 -10.45
C PHE A 252 -1.30 0.47 -11.38
N ILE A 253 -2.04 1.56 -11.59
CA ILE A 253 -3.31 1.54 -12.31
C ILE A 253 -3.12 1.92 -13.77
N THR A 254 -2.48 3.05 -14.03
CA THR A 254 -2.35 3.64 -15.37
C THR A 254 -1.10 3.18 -16.10
N LEU A 255 0.06 3.17 -15.41
CA LEU A 255 1.35 2.87 -16.03
C LEU A 255 1.40 1.50 -16.72
N PRO A 256 0.91 0.39 -16.10
CA PRO A 256 0.93 -0.92 -16.78
C PRO A 256 0.14 -0.92 -18.09
N LEU A 257 -1.06 -0.36 -18.09
CA LEU A 257 -1.88 -0.24 -19.31
C LEU A 257 -1.27 0.71 -20.34
N TYR A 258 -0.70 1.83 -19.88
CA TYR A 258 0.00 2.78 -20.76
C TYR A 258 1.16 2.10 -21.48
N VAL A 259 1.99 1.36 -20.74
CA VAL A 259 3.16 0.69 -21.31
C VAL A 259 2.77 -0.34 -22.36
N VAL A 260 1.79 -1.22 -22.08
CA VAL A 260 1.41 -2.26 -23.04
C VAL A 260 0.67 -1.72 -24.26
N ARG A 261 -0.05 -0.61 -24.14
CA ARG A 261 -0.86 -0.06 -25.23
C ARG A 261 -0.09 0.92 -26.12
N PHE A 262 0.79 1.74 -25.54
CA PHE A 262 1.41 2.85 -26.27
C PHE A 262 2.92 2.74 -26.41
N ILE A 263 3.57 1.80 -25.70
CA ILE A 263 5.03 1.61 -25.77
C ILE A 263 5.39 0.24 -26.33
N ASN A 264 5.03 -0.84 -25.64
CA ASN A 264 5.37 -2.20 -26.04
C ASN A 264 4.32 -3.20 -25.53
N PRO A 265 3.51 -3.80 -26.41
CA PRO A 265 2.49 -4.78 -26.03
C PRO A 265 3.02 -6.03 -25.32
N LYS A 266 4.31 -6.33 -25.47
CA LYS A 266 4.99 -7.48 -24.86
C LYS A 266 5.79 -7.10 -23.60
N ALA A 267 5.65 -5.88 -23.10
CA ALA A 267 6.39 -5.43 -21.91
C ALA A 267 5.99 -6.22 -20.66
N ASP A 268 6.99 -6.56 -19.88
CA ASP A 268 6.83 -7.13 -18.53
C ASP A 268 6.53 -6.00 -17.54
N THR A 269 5.26 -5.63 -17.41
CA THR A 269 4.85 -4.50 -16.58
C THR A 269 5.04 -4.79 -15.10
N GLU A 270 4.87 -6.03 -14.65
CA GLU A 270 5.11 -6.45 -13.30
C GLU A 270 6.60 -6.32 -12.94
N GLY A 271 7.49 -6.73 -13.84
CA GLY A 271 8.95 -6.55 -13.71
C GLY A 271 9.37 -5.08 -13.69
N ILE A 272 8.69 -4.20 -14.43
CA ILE A 272 8.92 -2.75 -14.37
C ILE A 272 8.60 -2.20 -12.97
N LEU A 273 7.52 -2.63 -12.34
CA LEU A 273 7.09 -2.15 -11.01
C LEU A 273 8.07 -2.49 -9.87
N VAL A 274 8.97 -3.44 -10.07
CA VAL A 274 10.02 -3.79 -9.09
C VAL A 274 10.93 -2.62 -8.76
N TRP A 275 11.18 -1.73 -9.72
CA TRP A 275 12.18 -0.66 -9.57
C TRP A 275 11.81 0.40 -8.53
N GLY A 276 10.53 0.63 -8.27
CA GLY A 276 10.08 1.48 -7.18
C GLY A 276 10.57 0.98 -5.80
N PRO A 277 10.11 -0.18 -5.33
CA PRO A 277 10.54 -0.76 -4.04
C PRO A 277 12.05 -0.99 -3.92
N VAL A 278 12.73 -1.40 -5.00
CA VAL A 278 14.19 -1.55 -5.01
C VAL A 278 14.87 -0.20 -4.74
N THR A 279 14.40 0.87 -5.37
CA THR A 279 14.92 2.23 -5.11
C THR A 279 14.72 2.64 -3.66
N VAL A 280 13.54 2.36 -3.10
CA VAL A 280 13.25 2.64 -1.67
C VAL A 280 14.23 1.89 -0.78
N ILE A 281 14.42 0.58 -0.98
CA ILE A 281 15.34 -0.24 -0.16
C ILE A 281 16.78 0.30 -0.23
N CYS A 282 17.26 0.63 -1.43
CA CYS A 282 18.65 1.04 -1.64
C CYS A 282 18.95 2.46 -1.15
N LEU A 283 18.00 3.40 -1.29
CA LEU A 283 18.28 4.82 -1.17
C LEU A 283 17.63 5.51 0.06
N THR A 284 16.73 4.84 0.78
CA THR A 284 16.01 5.46 1.91
C THR A 284 16.96 6.07 2.95
N VAL A 285 18.01 5.37 3.36
CA VAL A 285 18.94 5.87 4.39
C VAL A 285 19.69 7.09 3.90
N LEU A 286 20.23 7.05 2.68
CA LEU A 286 21.02 8.13 2.10
C LEU A 286 20.19 9.42 1.93
N ILE A 287 19.00 9.28 1.34
CA ILE A 287 18.12 10.41 1.08
C ILE A 287 17.53 10.98 2.37
N SER A 288 17.14 10.13 3.32
CA SER A 288 16.63 10.58 4.61
C SER A 288 17.68 11.38 5.40
N LEU A 289 18.96 10.99 5.34
CA LEU A 289 20.05 11.76 5.94
C LEU A 289 20.27 13.10 5.21
N ALA A 290 20.27 13.08 3.87
CA ALA A 290 20.45 14.30 3.07
C ALA A 290 19.33 15.32 3.29
N THR A 291 18.09 14.85 3.52
CA THR A 291 16.91 15.69 3.70
C THR A 291 16.56 15.97 5.17
N ALA A 292 17.38 15.50 6.11
CA ALA A 292 17.09 15.58 7.56
C ALA A 292 16.85 16.99 8.10
N LYS A 293 17.46 18.01 7.47
CA LYS A 293 17.32 19.43 7.88
C LYS A 293 16.12 20.15 7.25
N ILE A 294 15.37 19.49 6.37
CA ILE A 294 14.19 20.09 5.73
C ILE A 294 13.00 19.94 6.69
N GLY A 295 12.29 21.02 6.97
CA GLY A 295 11.08 20.98 7.81
C GLY A 295 10.02 20.00 7.25
N SER A 296 9.24 19.36 8.14
CA SER A 296 8.40 18.22 7.80
C SER A 296 7.41 18.49 6.65
N LEU A 297 6.65 19.58 6.70
CA LEU A 297 5.68 19.90 5.63
C LEU A 297 6.38 20.33 4.32
N LYS A 298 7.51 21.02 4.41
CA LYS A 298 8.31 21.38 3.22
C LYS A 298 8.85 20.14 2.52
N ALA A 299 9.28 19.13 3.29
CA ALA A 299 9.74 17.86 2.73
C ALA A 299 8.59 17.09 2.07
N VAL A 300 7.38 17.09 2.68
CA VAL A 300 6.18 16.52 2.08
C VAL A 300 5.85 17.21 0.74
N THR A 301 5.89 18.55 0.71
CA THR A 301 5.66 19.32 -0.53
C THR A 301 6.72 19.04 -1.59
N LEU A 302 7.99 18.98 -1.20
CA LEU A 302 9.11 18.67 -2.11
C LEU A 302 9.00 17.26 -2.69
N GLY A 303 8.75 16.26 -1.86
CA GLY A 303 8.57 14.88 -2.33
C GLY A 303 7.36 14.73 -3.26
N THR A 304 6.25 15.42 -2.95
CA THR A 304 5.08 15.50 -3.84
C THR A 304 5.47 16.10 -5.20
N LEU A 305 6.24 17.19 -5.21
CA LEU A 305 6.71 17.83 -6.44
C LEU A 305 7.62 16.90 -7.26
N ILE A 306 8.58 16.23 -6.62
CA ILE A 306 9.51 15.29 -7.29
C ILE A 306 8.70 14.14 -7.92
N SER A 307 7.80 13.49 -7.18
CA SER A 307 6.98 12.38 -7.70
C SER A 307 6.05 12.82 -8.82
N SER A 308 5.54 14.04 -8.76
CA SER A 308 4.67 14.59 -9.80
C SER A 308 5.44 14.88 -11.10
N LEU A 309 6.63 15.46 -11.00
CA LEU A 309 7.49 15.77 -12.13
C LEU A 309 8.11 14.49 -12.75
N ALA A 310 8.14 13.37 -12.04
CA ALA A 310 8.65 12.10 -12.54
C ALA A 310 7.97 11.67 -13.85
N TRP A 311 6.69 11.94 -14.00
CA TRP A 311 5.91 11.59 -15.20
C TRP A 311 6.37 12.33 -16.47
N LEU A 312 7.10 13.46 -16.33
CA LEU A 312 7.74 14.15 -17.46
C LEU A 312 8.74 13.25 -18.17
N VAL A 313 9.44 12.38 -17.43
CA VAL A 313 10.40 11.43 -18.02
C VAL A 313 9.70 10.58 -19.09
N LEU A 314 8.52 10.05 -18.77
CA LEU A 314 7.77 9.20 -19.69
C LEU A 314 7.14 10.00 -20.85
N ILE A 315 6.82 11.29 -20.64
CA ILE A 315 6.35 12.19 -21.69
C ILE A 315 7.45 12.40 -22.74
N PHE A 316 8.67 12.72 -22.29
CA PHE A 316 9.78 13.01 -23.21
C PHE A 316 10.49 11.75 -23.72
N LYS A 317 10.39 10.64 -22.98
CA LYS A 317 11.00 9.36 -23.36
C LYS A 317 10.00 8.21 -23.18
N PRO A 318 9.03 8.06 -24.11
CA PRO A 318 8.00 7.01 -24.06
C PRO A 318 8.60 5.64 -24.41
N THR A 319 9.37 5.08 -23.51
CA THR A 319 10.06 3.78 -23.63
C THR A 319 9.93 2.99 -22.34
N VAL A 320 10.17 1.69 -22.38
CA VAL A 320 10.22 0.84 -21.18
C VAL A 320 11.26 1.38 -20.18
N THR A 321 12.43 1.81 -20.66
CA THR A 321 13.44 2.46 -19.79
C THR A 321 12.92 3.76 -19.20
N GLY A 322 12.17 4.57 -19.98
CA GLY A 322 11.52 5.79 -19.48
C GLY A 322 10.53 5.49 -18.37
N ALA A 323 9.75 4.40 -18.50
CA ALA A 323 8.82 3.95 -17.45
C ALA A 323 9.58 3.55 -16.15
N ILE A 324 10.67 2.80 -16.29
CA ILE A 324 11.54 2.44 -15.15
C ILE A 324 12.09 3.71 -14.45
N VAL A 325 12.64 4.64 -15.21
CA VAL A 325 13.19 5.89 -14.63
C VAL A 325 12.10 6.71 -13.97
N THR A 326 10.90 6.75 -14.54
CA THR A 326 9.73 7.40 -13.90
C THR A 326 9.47 6.80 -12.52
N LEU A 327 9.42 5.48 -12.39
CA LEU A 327 9.21 4.79 -11.09
C LEU A 327 10.35 5.07 -10.10
N VAL A 328 11.60 5.06 -10.56
CA VAL A 328 12.75 5.44 -9.72
C VAL A 328 12.58 6.85 -9.17
N VAL A 329 12.22 7.83 -10.01
CA VAL A 329 12.03 9.22 -9.56
C VAL A 329 10.80 9.37 -8.66
N ILE A 330 9.69 8.64 -8.91
CA ILE A 330 8.55 8.59 -7.98
C ILE A 330 9.00 8.10 -6.60
N ALA A 331 9.76 7.01 -6.57
CA ALA A 331 10.29 6.44 -5.32
C ALA A 331 11.24 7.41 -4.59
N LEU A 332 12.06 8.20 -5.30
CA LEU A 332 12.87 9.25 -4.67
C LEU A 332 12.00 10.29 -3.97
N GLY A 333 10.92 10.73 -4.60
CA GLY A 333 9.96 11.64 -3.97
C GLY A 333 9.28 11.01 -2.75
N GLU A 334 8.88 9.75 -2.84
CA GLU A 334 8.29 8.99 -1.73
C GLU A 334 9.23 8.90 -0.52
N ILE A 335 10.52 8.61 -0.74
CA ILE A 335 11.53 8.55 0.32
C ILE A 335 11.65 9.90 1.05
N VAL A 336 11.60 11.00 0.32
CA VAL A 336 11.69 12.37 0.90
C VAL A 336 10.48 12.65 1.77
N LEU A 337 9.28 12.31 1.31
CA LEU A 337 8.02 12.70 1.97
C LEU A 337 7.58 11.74 3.08
N SER A 338 7.76 10.42 2.93
CA SER A 338 7.09 9.43 3.79
C SER A 338 7.43 9.56 5.28
N PRO A 339 8.70 9.63 5.73
CA PRO A 339 8.99 9.79 7.14
C PRO A 339 8.52 11.15 7.69
N ARG A 340 8.58 12.20 6.85
CA ARG A 340 8.18 13.55 7.21
C ARG A 340 6.68 13.75 7.30
N TYR A 341 5.93 12.98 6.53
CA TYR A 341 4.47 12.93 6.59
C TYR A 341 3.98 12.47 7.97
N TYR A 342 4.52 11.35 8.48
CA TYR A 342 4.17 10.85 9.81
C TYR A 342 4.62 11.80 10.92
N GLU A 343 5.81 12.39 10.78
CA GLU A 343 6.30 13.42 11.71
C GLU A 343 5.36 14.63 11.76
N TYR A 344 4.90 15.12 10.60
CA TYR A 344 3.99 16.25 10.52
C TYR A 344 2.63 15.96 11.17
N ILE A 345 2.06 14.77 10.91
CA ILE A 345 0.81 14.33 11.56
C ILE A 345 0.97 14.30 13.09
N SER A 346 2.07 13.74 13.58
CA SER A 346 2.33 13.69 15.02
C SER A 346 2.38 15.09 15.66
N ARG A 347 2.91 16.08 14.94
CA ARG A 347 2.96 17.50 15.39
C ARG A 347 1.60 18.21 15.33
N LEU A 348 0.73 17.84 14.39
CA LEU A 348 -0.63 18.38 14.29
C LEU A 348 -1.57 17.83 15.36
N ALA A 349 -1.26 16.67 15.92
CA ALA A 349 -2.08 16.02 16.94
C ALA A 349 -2.05 16.82 18.25
N PRO A 350 -3.20 17.04 18.90
CA PRO A 350 -3.25 17.58 20.26
C PRO A 350 -2.47 16.69 21.26
N PRO A 351 -1.94 17.26 22.35
CA PRO A 351 -1.26 16.49 23.39
C PRO A 351 -2.12 15.31 23.88
N GLY A 352 -1.51 14.12 23.90
CA GLY A 352 -2.19 12.88 24.32
C GLY A 352 -3.07 12.20 23.26
N GLN A 353 -3.21 12.78 22.04
CA GLN A 353 -4.04 12.22 20.97
C GLN A 353 -3.22 11.74 19.76
N GLN A 354 -1.88 11.69 19.87
CA GLN A 354 -1.00 11.33 18.75
C GLN A 354 -1.38 9.97 18.13
N GLY A 355 -1.69 8.96 18.95
CA GLY A 355 -2.09 7.64 18.47
C GLY A 355 -3.36 7.68 17.62
N THR A 356 -4.37 8.45 18.04
CA THR A 356 -5.62 8.63 17.31
C THR A 356 -5.38 9.29 15.95
N TYR A 357 -4.61 10.40 15.91
CA TYR A 357 -4.30 11.11 14.67
C TYR A 357 -3.44 10.28 13.72
N MET A 358 -2.50 9.48 14.26
CA MET A 358 -1.70 8.55 13.45
C MET A 358 -2.53 7.46 12.79
N GLY A 359 -3.63 7.03 13.40
CA GLY A 359 -4.59 6.11 12.77
C GLY A 359 -5.18 6.68 11.47
N PHE A 360 -5.37 8.00 11.39
CA PHE A 360 -5.86 8.68 10.20
C PHE A 360 -4.80 8.90 9.12
N ALA A 361 -3.53 8.63 9.40
CA ALA A 361 -2.46 8.77 8.42
C ALA A 361 -2.67 7.88 7.17
N PHE A 362 -3.43 6.83 7.28
CA PHE A 362 -3.75 5.94 6.15
C PHE A 362 -4.94 6.40 5.32
N LEU A 363 -5.74 7.35 5.81
CA LEU A 363 -6.93 7.84 5.12
C LEU A 363 -6.64 8.46 3.74
N PRO A 364 -5.61 9.32 3.57
CA PRO A 364 -5.25 9.86 2.27
C PRO A 364 -4.88 8.80 1.24
N ILE A 365 -4.24 7.71 1.68
CA ILE A 365 -3.86 6.59 0.81
C ILE A 365 -5.11 5.92 0.24
N GLY A 366 -6.09 5.64 1.11
CA GLY A 366 -7.37 5.05 0.72
C GLY A 366 -8.19 5.96 -0.21
N ILE A 367 -8.34 7.25 0.17
CA ILE A 367 -9.05 8.25 -0.66
C ILE A 367 -8.36 8.37 -2.02
N GLY A 368 -7.02 8.46 -2.03
CA GLY A 368 -6.23 8.58 -3.24
C GLY A 368 -6.42 7.39 -4.19
N SER A 369 -6.52 6.16 -3.67
CA SER A 369 -6.80 4.97 -4.48
C SER A 369 -8.22 4.96 -5.02
N LEU A 370 -9.23 5.27 -4.18
CA LEU A 370 -10.65 5.31 -4.59
C LEU A 370 -10.90 6.32 -5.71
N ILE A 371 -10.24 7.48 -5.66
CA ILE A 371 -10.31 8.49 -6.71
C ILE A 371 -9.37 8.14 -7.87
N GLY A 372 -8.17 7.64 -7.57
CA GLY A 372 -7.14 7.31 -8.54
C GLY A 372 -7.55 6.24 -9.54
N GLY A 373 -8.36 5.25 -9.13
CA GLY A 373 -8.90 4.23 -10.02
C GLY A 373 -9.79 4.80 -11.14
N PRO A 374 -10.91 5.44 -10.82
CA PRO A 374 -11.76 6.12 -11.81
C PRO A 374 -11.01 7.18 -12.62
N PHE A 375 -10.13 7.95 -11.99
CA PHE A 375 -9.30 8.96 -12.65
C PHE A 375 -8.38 8.33 -13.71
N GLY A 376 -7.61 7.30 -13.34
CA GLY A 376 -6.72 6.60 -14.28
C GLY A 376 -7.49 5.96 -15.43
N GLY A 377 -8.62 5.31 -15.14
CA GLY A 377 -9.51 4.76 -16.15
C GLY A 377 -10.03 5.81 -17.14
N PHE A 378 -10.48 6.97 -16.61
CA PHE A 378 -10.88 8.10 -17.44
C PHE A 378 -9.73 8.60 -18.33
N LEU A 379 -8.52 8.76 -17.78
CA LEU A 379 -7.38 9.25 -18.54
C LEU A 379 -7.04 8.32 -19.71
N ILE A 380 -6.97 7.03 -19.48
CA ILE A 380 -6.64 6.04 -20.52
C ILE A 380 -7.74 6.02 -21.57
N HIS A 381 -9.01 5.95 -21.14
CA HIS A 381 -10.12 5.90 -22.07
C HIS A 381 -10.23 7.18 -22.89
N TYR A 382 -10.31 8.34 -22.24
CA TYR A 382 -10.56 9.60 -22.96
C TYR A 382 -9.38 10.07 -23.79
N PHE A 383 -8.19 10.18 -23.18
CA PHE A 383 -7.01 10.65 -23.90
C PHE A 383 -6.33 9.56 -24.74
N GLY A 384 -6.28 8.32 -24.25
CA GLY A 384 -5.59 7.22 -24.93
C GLY A 384 -6.42 6.63 -26.05
N GLU A 385 -7.66 6.20 -25.76
CA GLU A 385 -8.49 5.44 -26.69
C GLU A 385 -9.33 6.35 -27.61
N VAL A 386 -9.97 7.41 -27.05
CA VAL A 386 -10.88 8.28 -27.83
C VAL A 386 -10.11 9.39 -28.56
N LYS A 387 -9.19 10.09 -27.87
CA LYS A 387 -8.46 11.22 -28.47
C LYS A 387 -7.16 10.83 -29.13
N HIS A 388 -6.65 9.62 -28.92
CA HIS A 388 -5.35 9.15 -29.40
C HIS A 388 -4.17 10.08 -29.03
N GLN A 389 -4.24 10.68 -27.83
CA GLN A 389 -3.28 11.62 -27.29
C GLN A 389 -2.67 11.12 -25.95
N PRO A 390 -1.92 10.01 -25.95
CA PRO A 390 -1.41 9.41 -24.73
C PRO A 390 -0.51 10.34 -23.90
N ALA A 391 0.19 11.28 -24.53
CA ALA A 391 0.98 12.29 -23.82
C ALA A 391 0.11 13.25 -22.98
N ALA A 392 -1.09 13.62 -23.45
CA ALA A 392 -2.00 14.50 -22.73
C ALA A 392 -2.47 13.88 -21.40
N MET A 393 -2.60 12.55 -21.36
CA MET A 393 -2.89 11.80 -20.13
C MET A 393 -1.80 12.03 -19.08
N LEU A 394 -0.54 11.90 -19.46
CA LEU A 394 0.61 12.08 -18.57
C LEU A 394 0.74 13.55 -18.11
N TRP A 395 0.51 14.52 -19.00
CA TRP A 395 0.45 15.94 -18.65
C TRP A 395 -0.65 16.21 -17.62
N THR A 396 -1.80 15.55 -17.70
CA THR A 396 -2.88 15.69 -16.72
C THR A 396 -2.44 15.18 -15.34
N ILE A 397 -1.73 14.05 -15.28
CA ILE A 397 -1.17 13.52 -14.02
C ILE A 397 -0.19 14.52 -13.42
N VAL A 398 0.75 15.07 -14.22
CA VAL A 398 1.68 16.11 -13.78
C VAL A 398 0.92 17.34 -13.25
N GLY A 399 -0.09 17.81 -14.00
CA GLY A 399 -0.89 18.98 -13.61
C GLY A 399 -1.60 18.81 -12.27
N VAL A 400 -2.21 17.63 -12.03
CA VAL A 400 -2.83 17.32 -10.73
C VAL A 400 -1.78 17.32 -9.62
N GLY A 401 -0.63 16.69 -9.85
CA GLY A 401 0.44 16.65 -8.85
C GLY A 401 1.02 18.04 -8.52
N LEU A 402 1.21 18.89 -9.53
CA LEU A 402 1.65 20.28 -9.34
C LEU A 402 0.59 21.09 -8.57
N LEU A 403 -0.69 20.91 -8.87
CA LEU A 403 -1.77 21.54 -8.11
C LEU A 403 -1.70 21.15 -6.64
N VAL A 404 -1.50 19.86 -6.34
CA VAL A 404 -1.36 19.38 -4.96
C VAL A 404 -0.15 20.00 -4.26
N ALA A 405 1.00 20.08 -4.93
CA ALA A 405 2.20 20.72 -4.37
C ALA A 405 1.96 22.20 -4.07
N VAL A 406 1.27 22.93 -4.95
CA VAL A 406 0.86 24.34 -4.74
C VAL A 406 -0.11 24.44 -3.56
N LEU A 407 -1.11 23.57 -3.47
CA LEU A 407 -2.07 23.56 -2.36
C LEU A 407 -1.39 23.27 -1.02
N LEU A 408 -0.42 22.36 -0.97
CA LEU A 408 0.38 22.10 0.24
C LEU A 408 1.22 23.32 0.62
N TRP A 409 1.81 23.99 -0.36
CA TRP A 409 2.57 25.23 -0.12
C TRP A 409 1.68 26.37 0.40
N ILE A 410 0.47 26.55 -0.16
CA ILE A 410 -0.51 27.53 0.32
C ILE A 410 -0.96 27.16 1.74
N TYR A 411 -1.23 25.88 1.99
CA TYR A 411 -1.62 25.38 3.30
C TYR A 411 -0.53 25.71 4.36
N ASP A 412 0.75 25.52 4.04
CA ASP A 412 1.88 25.84 4.92
C ASP A 412 1.92 27.35 5.27
N LYS A 413 1.60 28.20 4.30
CA LYS A 413 1.55 29.65 4.48
C LYS A 413 0.36 30.14 5.31
N MET A 414 -0.81 29.54 5.09
CA MET A 414 -2.06 29.97 5.75
C MET A 414 -2.25 29.39 7.16
N LEU A 415 -1.73 28.17 7.39
CA LEU A 415 -1.95 27.40 8.60
C LEU A 415 -0.62 26.81 9.12
N PRO A 416 0.39 27.62 9.41
CA PRO A 416 1.69 27.11 9.85
C PRO A 416 1.53 26.22 11.09
N ALA A 417 2.26 25.12 11.14
CA ALA A 417 2.43 24.38 12.38
C ALA A 417 3.08 25.30 13.42
N LYS A 418 2.82 25.09 14.72
CA LYS A 418 3.56 25.80 15.78
C LYS A 418 5.05 25.67 15.46
N ALA A 419 5.77 26.80 15.56
CA ALA A 419 7.16 26.96 15.13
C ALA A 419 8.03 25.73 15.46
N GLU A 420 8.81 25.33 14.45
CA GLU A 420 9.80 24.26 14.58
C GLU A 420 10.95 24.65 15.51
#